data_8b6d402577592701b7f3d2e508e26b95
#
_entry.id   8b6d402577592701b7f3d2e508e26b95
#
_cell.length_a   1.000
_cell.length_b   1.000
_cell.length_c   1.000
_cell.angle_alpha   90.00
_cell.angle_beta   90.00
_cell.angle_gamma   90.00
#
_symmetry.space_group_name_H-M   'P 1'
#
loop_
_entity.id
_entity.type
_entity.pdbx_description
1 polymer ?
#
loop_
_entity_poly.entity_id
_entity_poly.type
_entity_poly.pdbx_seq_one_letter_code
_entity_poly.pdbx_strand_id
1 'polypeptide(L)'
;IVENAAGFNSYPPNDGSPALRGAIANWIKRRYEVDVDADTQVMALNGTREGLYNAVMAVCPETKNGHKPAILMPNPFYQVYMIAAISGNAEPIMVPATLETGHLPDYINLPENVLNRTTAAYVCSPANPQGAVASRAYWAALLALAEKYDFKIFADECYSEIYRDVAPVGAMQIAQEIGADLDRVVIFHSLSKRSNLPGLRSGFVASGANTMREIKQLRNYAGAPLPLPLQAAAAAVWADEDHVVANRALYVEKYEVADRILGNIPGYQSPVAGFFLWLPVKDDEAAALKLWRETGVRVLPGGYLAQNVNGINPGKSYIRVAMVAPKEETTRGIEAIRASLYPE
;
A
#
# COMPACT_ATOMS: atom_id res chain seq x y z
N ILE A 1 -15.10 -13.66 17.57
CA ILE A 1 -16.41 -13.32 16.97
C ILE A 1 -17.53 -13.97 17.76
N VAL A 2 -17.47 -15.25 18.02
CA VAL A 2 -18.53 -15.98 18.78
C VAL A 2 -18.74 -15.40 20.17
N GLU A 3 -17.68 -15.09 20.90
CA GLU A 3 -17.70 -14.50 22.25
C GLU A 3 -18.29 -13.08 22.28
N ASN A 4 -18.32 -12.40 21.14
CA ASN A 4 -18.82 -11.03 21.01
C ASN A 4 -20.05 -10.93 20.09
N ALA A 5 -20.78 -12.02 19.88
CA ALA A 5 -21.92 -12.06 18.95
C ALA A 5 -23.01 -11.05 19.29
N ALA A 6 -23.20 -10.69 20.57
CA ALA A 6 -24.15 -9.67 21.01
C ALA A 6 -23.90 -8.29 20.39
N GLY A 7 -22.69 -8.00 19.97
CA GLY A 7 -22.34 -6.72 19.32
C GLY A 7 -22.97 -6.49 17.93
N PHE A 8 -23.62 -7.50 17.33
CA PHE A 8 -24.36 -7.32 16.08
C PHE A 8 -25.71 -6.59 16.24
N ASN A 9 -26.18 -6.41 17.46
CA ASN A 9 -27.45 -5.71 17.74
C ASN A 9 -27.30 -4.19 17.94
N SER A 10 -26.10 -3.64 17.76
CA SER A 10 -25.81 -2.23 17.98
C SER A 10 -24.98 -1.64 16.84
N TYR A 11 -25.22 -0.37 16.52
CA TYR A 11 -24.34 0.36 15.61
C TYR A 11 -22.96 0.53 16.24
N PRO A 12 -21.89 0.14 15.55
CA PRO A 12 -20.54 0.36 16.04
C PRO A 12 -20.13 1.84 15.92
N PRO A 13 -19.15 2.31 16.72
CA PRO A 13 -18.54 3.62 16.51
C PRO A 13 -17.90 3.74 15.12
N ASN A 14 -18.07 4.89 14.49
CA ASN A 14 -17.57 5.11 13.12
C ASN A 14 -16.05 5.07 13.02
N ASP A 15 -15.34 5.49 14.06
CA ASP A 15 -13.88 5.50 14.13
C ASP A 15 -13.27 4.22 14.73
N GLY A 16 -14.11 3.27 15.11
CA GLY A 16 -13.73 2.02 15.76
C GLY A 16 -13.86 2.07 17.30
N SER A 17 -13.97 0.89 17.93
CA SER A 17 -14.03 0.78 19.39
C SER A 17 -12.73 1.27 20.05
N PRO A 18 -12.78 1.78 21.28
CA PRO A 18 -11.58 2.16 22.03
C PRO A 18 -10.56 1.01 22.12
N ALA A 19 -11.03 -0.23 22.28
CA ALA A 19 -10.15 -1.41 22.34
C ALA A 19 -9.40 -1.61 21.01
N LEU A 20 -10.07 -1.45 19.85
CA LEU A 20 -9.42 -1.58 18.56
C LEU A 20 -8.45 -0.42 18.28
N ARG A 21 -8.85 0.82 18.54
CA ARG A 21 -7.96 1.98 18.37
C ARG A 21 -6.72 1.90 19.27
N GLY A 22 -6.92 1.48 20.55
CA GLY A 22 -5.81 1.25 21.48
C GLY A 22 -4.86 0.13 21.04
N ALA A 23 -5.38 -0.98 20.50
CA ALA A 23 -4.55 -2.06 19.95
C ALA A 23 -3.72 -1.59 18.76
N ILE A 24 -4.31 -0.77 17.87
CA ILE A 24 -3.64 -0.16 16.72
C ILE A 24 -2.54 0.81 17.18
N ALA A 25 -2.83 1.73 18.12
CA ALA A 25 -1.85 2.67 18.64
C ALA A 25 -0.66 1.95 19.29
N ASN A 26 -0.93 0.91 20.09
CA ASN A 26 0.10 0.06 20.68
C ASN A 26 0.93 -0.67 19.61
N TRP A 27 0.31 -1.12 18.51
CA TRP A 27 1.03 -1.72 17.41
C TRP A 27 1.95 -0.71 16.72
N ILE A 28 1.49 0.50 16.41
CA ILE A 28 2.31 1.58 15.84
C ILE A 28 3.52 1.86 16.74
N LYS A 29 3.30 1.93 18.05
CA LYS A 29 4.39 2.12 19.04
C LYS A 29 5.40 0.99 19.01
N ARG A 30 4.94 -0.29 19.02
CA ARG A 30 5.86 -1.44 18.97
C ARG A 30 6.65 -1.53 17.69
N ARG A 31 5.98 -1.22 16.56
CA ARG A 31 6.55 -1.44 15.22
C ARG A 31 7.45 -0.30 14.75
N TYR A 32 7.11 0.92 15.08
CA TYR A 32 7.73 2.13 14.54
C TYR A 32 8.28 3.07 15.62
N GLU A 33 8.09 2.74 16.88
CA GLU A 33 8.47 3.60 18.04
C GLU A 33 7.76 4.97 18.02
N VAL A 34 6.62 5.08 17.35
CA VAL A 34 5.80 6.29 17.24
C VAL A 34 4.68 6.28 18.26
N ASP A 35 4.56 7.33 19.05
CA ASP A 35 3.43 7.54 19.94
C ASP A 35 2.30 8.28 19.21
N VAL A 36 1.12 7.68 19.18
CA VAL A 36 -0.10 8.27 18.64
C VAL A 36 -1.22 8.21 19.65
N ASP A 37 -2.01 9.25 19.72
CA ASP A 37 -3.23 9.27 20.52
C ASP A 37 -4.33 8.45 19.82
N ALA A 38 -4.79 7.40 20.51
CA ALA A 38 -5.77 6.47 19.95
C ALA A 38 -7.13 7.10 19.62
N ASP A 39 -7.51 8.18 20.33
CA ASP A 39 -8.81 8.83 20.18
C ASP A 39 -8.79 9.90 19.08
N THR A 40 -7.68 10.60 18.92
CA THR A 40 -7.59 11.73 17.98
C THR A 40 -6.84 11.41 16.69
N GLN A 41 -5.88 10.48 16.72
CA GLN A 41 -4.94 10.23 15.62
C GLN A 41 -5.13 8.89 14.90
N VAL A 42 -6.05 8.04 15.36
CA VAL A 42 -6.29 6.71 14.78
C VAL A 42 -7.77 6.55 14.41
N MET A 43 -8.03 5.86 13.30
CA MET A 43 -9.37 5.42 12.91
C MET A 43 -9.34 4.06 12.25
N ALA A 44 -10.24 3.15 12.67
CA ALA A 44 -10.45 1.86 12.04
C ALA A 44 -11.17 2.00 10.69
N LEU A 45 -10.81 1.13 9.74
CA LEU A 45 -11.33 1.10 8.37
C LEU A 45 -11.90 -0.29 8.01
N ASN A 46 -12.84 -0.33 7.09
CA ASN A 46 -13.28 -1.56 6.41
C ASN A 46 -12.28 -2.02 5.33
N GLY A 47 -10.99 -2.07 5.70
CA GLY A 47 -9.85 -2.25 4.82
C GLY A 47 -9.38 -0.93 4.21
N THR A 48 -8.11 -0.89 3.82
CA THR A 48 -7.44 0.34 3.38
C THR A 48 -7.93 0.90 2.05
N ARG A 49 -8.58 0.09 1.18
CA ARG A 49 -9.17 0.61 -0.06
C ARG A 49 -10.13 1.76 0.20
N GLU A 50 -10.98 1.62 1.21
CA GLU A 50 -11.91 2.66 1.63
C GLU A 50 -11.18 3.90 2.13
N GLY A 51 -10.20 3.73 3.01
CA GLY A 51 -9.44 4.85 3.57
C GLY A 51 -8.64 5.62 2.53
N LEU A 52 -7.97 4.91 1.63
CA LEU A 52 -7.21 5.49 0.52
C LEU A 52 -8.11 6.32 -0.42
N TYR A 53 -9.34 5.88 -0.62
CA TYR A 53 -10.33 6.64 -1.39
C TYR A 53 -10.85 7.85 -0.61
N ASN A 54 -11.32 7.64 0.61
CA ASN A 54 -11.97 8.67 1.42
C ASN A 54 -11.01 9.79 1.84
N ALA A 55 -9.71 9.49 2.01
CA ALA A 55 -8.73 10.50 2.39
C ALA A 55 -8.62 11.65 1.37
N VAL A 56 -8.69 11.35 0.07
CA VAL A 56 -8.74 12.41 -0.96
C VAL A 56 -9.99 13.25 -0.81
N MET A 57 -11.16 12.60 -0.62
CA MET A 57 -12.43 13.33 -0.45
C MET A 57 -12.41 14.24 0.78
N ALA A 58 -11.67 13.88 1.83
CA ALA A 58 -11.59 14.65 3.05
C ALA A 58 -10.66 15.87 2.92
N VAL A 59 -9.54 15.74 2.20
CA VAL A 59 -8.48 16.75 2.22
C VAL A 59 -8.33 17.55 0.92
N CYS A 60 -8.98 17.13 -0.16
CA CYS A 60 -8.83 17.80 -1.46
C CYS A 60 -9.72 19.04 -1.55
N PRO A 61 -9.17 20.24 -1.71
CA PRO A 61 -9.97 21.46 -1.89
C PRO A 61 -10.51 21.56 -3.32
N GLU A 62 -11.47 22.45 -3.56
CA GLU A 62 -11.97 22.73 -4.92
C GLU A 62 -10.87 23.27 -5.84
N THR A 63 -10.01 24.11 -5.30
CA THR A 63 -8.85 24.68 -6.01
C THR A 63 -7.66 24.79 -5.07
N LYS A 64 -6.44 24.71 -5.62
CA LYS A 64 -5.20 25.00 -4.90
C LYS A 64 -4.38 26.02 -5.67
N ASN A 65 -4.07 27.14 -5.04
CA ASN A 65 -3.37 28.29 -5.66
C ASN A 65 -4.03 28.76 -6.97
N GLY A 66 -5.38 28.72 -7.02
CA GLY A 66 -6.17 29.15 -8.20
C GLY A 66 -6.21 28.14 -9.34
N HIS A 67 -5.68 26.93 -9.13
CA HIS A 67 -5.64 25.86 -10.13
C HIS A 67 -6.43 24.63 -9.68
N LYS A 68 -6.76 23.75 -10.63
CA LYS A 68 -7.30 22.43 -10.36
C LYS A 68 -6.29 21.64 -9.51
N PRO A 69 -6.69 21.05 -8.37
CA PRO A 69 -5.78 20.26 -7.51
C PRO A 69 -5.17 19.10 -8.27
N ALA A 70 -3.97 18.70 -7.89
CA ALA A 70 -3.30 17.51 -8.38
C ALA A 70 -3.08 16.49 -7.25
N ILE A 71 -3.24 15.20 -7.59
CA ILE A 71 -2.87 14.07 -6.74
C ILE A 71 -1.79 13.29 -7.44
N LEU A 72 -0.61 13.24 -6.83
CA LEU A 72 0.51 12.47 -7.35
C LEU A 72 0.35 10.99 -7.01
N MET A 73 0.73 10.11 -7.93
CA MET A 73 0.75 8.67 -7.69
C MET A 73 1.83 7.96 -8.50
N PRO A 74 2.37 6.83 -8.02
CA PRO A 74 3.33 6.04 -8.77
C PRO A 74 2.70 5.49 -10.05
N ASN A 75 3.49 5.13 -11.03
CA ASN A 75 3.07 4.41 -12.23
C ASN A 75 4.06 3.26 -12.48
N PRO A 76 3.72 1.99 -12.25
CA PRO A 76 2.42 1.39 -11.90
C PRO A 76 1.82 1.85 -10.56
N PHE A 77 0.49 1.71 -10.41
CA PHE A 77 -0.26 2.20 -9.26
C PHE A 77 -1.39 1.24 -8.85
N TYR A 78 -1.93 1.47 -7.65
CA TYR A 78 -3.17 0.84 -7.24
C TYR A 78 -4.36 1.69 -7.72
N GLN A 79 -5.28 1.08 -8.47
CA GLN A 79 -6.35 1.79 -9.21
C GLN A 79 -7.21 2.71 -8.33
N VAL A 80 -7.29 2.45 -7.04
CA VAL A 80 -8.04 3.31 -6.12
C VAL A 80 -7.47 4.72 -6.04
N TYR A 81 -6.16 4.91 -6.22
CA TYR A 81 -5.55 6.25 -6.17
C TYR A 81 -6.08 7.16 -7.27
N MET A 82 -6.12 6.63 -8.51
CA MET A 82 -6.64 7.37 -9.66
C MET A 82 -8.13 7.70 -9.51
N ILE A 83 -8.93 6.70 -9.11
CA ILE A 83 -10.37 6.91 -8.94
C ILE A 83 -10.65 7.89 -7.79
N ALA A 84 -9.89 7.85 -6.70
CA ALA A 84 -9.99 8.83 -5.63
C ALA A 84 -9.69 10.25 -6.12
N ALA A 85 -8.62 10.43 -6.89
CA ALA A 85 -8.27 11.73 -7.48
C ALA A 85 -9.39 12.27 -8.38
N ILE A 86 -9.90 11.44 -9.31
CA ILE A 86 -10.99 11.82 -10.22
C ILE A 86 -12.27 12.16 -9.45
N SER A 87 -12.65 11.36 -8.46
CA SER A 87 -13.84 11.58 -7.64
C SER A 87 -13.73 12.84 -6.77
N GLY A 88 -12.52 13.19 -6.32
CA GLY A 88 -12.23 14.45 -5.62
C GLY A 88 -12.05 15.66 -6.54
N ASN A 89 -12.45 15.55 -7.81
CA ASN A 89 -12.25 16.59 -8.83
C ASN A 89 -10.78 17.03 -9.00
N ALA A 90 -9.81 16.21 -8.58
CA ALA A 90 -8.40 16.48 -8.78
C ALA A 90 -7.87 15.85 -10.08
N GLU A 91 -6.75 16.34 -10.57
CA GLU A 91 -6.03 15.73 -11.68
C GLU A 91 -5.09 14.64 -11.16
N PRO A 92 -5.24 13.37 -11.62
CA PRO A 92 -4.28 12.32 -11.31
C PRO A 92 -2.99 12.55 -12.11
N ILE A 93 -1.87 12.69 -11.42
CA ILE A 93 -0.54 12.83 -12.02
C ILE A 93 0.23 11.53 -11.80
N MET A 94 0.42 10.80 -12.88
CA MET A 94 1.16 9.53 -12.90
C MET A 94 2.65 9.79 -12.99
N VAL A 95 3.43 9.36 -11.99
CA VAL A 95 4.89 9.53 -11.96
C VAL A 95 5.55 8.16 -12.12
N PRO A 96 6.39 7.96 -13.13
CA PRO A 96 7.03 6.68 -13.38
C PRO A 96 7.79 6.17 -12.15
N ALA A 97 7.57 4.89 -11.82
CA ALA A 97 8.25 4.13 -10.79
C ALA A 97 8.94 2.93 -11.46
N THR A 98 10.06 3.21 -12.14
CA THR A 98 10.78 2.28 -12.99
C THR A 98 12.08 1.81 -12.34
N LEU A 99 12.80 0.93 -13.03
CA LEU A 99 14.11 0.45 -12.57
C LEU A 99 15.10 1.61 -12.32
N GLU A 100 15.08 2.63 -13.17
CA GLU A 100 15.98 3.80 -13.09
C GLU A 100 15.73 4.62 -11.82
N THR A 101 14.50 4.61 -11.29
CA THR A 101 14.12 5.30 -10.04
C THR A 101 14.08 4.36 -8.83
N GLY A 102 14.62 3.13 -8.96
CA GLY A 102 14.54 2.11 -7.92
C GLY A 102 13.10 1.66 -7.63
N HIS A 103 12.23 1.73 -8.62
CA HIS A 103 10.80 1.40 -8.54
C HIS A 103 9.99 2.24 -7.55
N LEU A 104 10.47 3.44 -7.24
CA LEU A 104 9.73 4.45 -6.48
C LEU A 104 9.50 5.69 -7.36
N PRO A 105 8.40 6.44 -7.17
CA PRO A 105 8.15 7.64 -7.96
C PRO A 105 9.10 8.78 -7.58
N ASP A 106 9.68 9.44 -8.56
CA ASP A 106 10.54 10.61 -8.36
C ASP A 106 9.69 11.89 -8.31
N TYR A 107 9.08 12.16 -7.15
CA TYR A 107 8.29 13.37 -6.94
C TYR A 107 9.13 14.65 -6.77
N ILE A 108 10.41 14.50 -6.40
CA ILE A 108 11.27 15.62 -6.06
C ILE A 108 11.62 16.45 -7.31
N ASN A 109 11.76 15.77 -8.43
CA ASN A 109 12.12 16.39 -9.70
C ASN A 109 10.92 16.78 -10.57
N LEU A 110 9.71 16.81 -10.01
CA LEU A 110 8.53 17.29 -10.74
C LEU A 110 8.58 18.81 -10.98
N PRO A 111 7.99 19.29 -12.09
CA PRO A 111 7.90 20.72 -12.38
C PRO A 111 7.18 21.49 -11.25
N GLU A 112 7.67 22.68 -10.93
CA GLU A 112 7.15 23.51 -9.85
C GLU A 112 5.66 23.84 -10.00
N ASN A 113 5.19 24.04 -11.24
CA ASN A 113 3.77 24.29 -11.52
C ASN A 113 2.86 23.08 -11.20
N VAL A 114 3.39 21.86 -11.20
CA VAL A 114 2.68 20.64 -10.72
C VAL A 114 2.70 20.62 -9.20
N LEU A 115 3.87 20.83 -8.59
CA LEU A 115 4.03 20.78 -7.13
C LEU A 115 3.18 21.84 -6.43
N ASN A 116 3.10 23.07 -6.97
CA ASN A 116 2.31 24.16 -6.41
C ASN A 116 0.80 23.87 -6.32
N ARG A 117 0.28 22.97 -7.12
CA ARG A 117 -1.13 22.57 -7.08
C ARG A 117 -1.35 21.14 -6.55
N THR A 118 -0.28 20.47 -6.09
CA THR A 118 -0.36 19.14 -5.48
C THR A 118 -1.01 19.22 -4.11
N THR A 119 -2.05 18.41 -3.89
CA THR A 119 -2.76 18.31 -2.61
C THR A 119 -2.33 17.08 -1.82
N ALA A 120 -2.08 15.98 -2.50
CA ALA A 120 -1.56 14.77 -1.88
C ALA A 120 -0.68 13.97 -2.85
N ALA A 121 0.22 13.16 -2.28
CA ALA A 121 1.07 12.22 -2.99
C ALA A 121 0.93 10.82 -2.40
N TYR A 122 0.50 9.84 -3.19
CA TYR A 122 0.49 8.45 -2.78
C TYR A 122 1.87 7.83 -2.91
N VAL A 123 2.29 7.10 -1.90
CA VAL A 123 3.48 6.24 -1.94
C VAL A 123 3.10 4.87 -1.40
N CYS A 124 3.25 3.82 -2.20
CA CYS A 124 3.12 2.44 -1.75
C CYS A 124 4.51 1.92 -1.36
N SER A 125 4.70 1.63 -0.07
CA SER A 125 5.97 1.10 0.43
C SER A 125 5.73 0.07 1.55
N PRO A 126 6.02 -1.20 1.28
CA PRO A 126 6.55 -1.82 0.05
C PRO A 126 5.65 -1.66 -1.16
N ALA A 127 6.26 -1.46 -2.33
CA ALA A 127 5.57 -1.16 -3.57
C ALA A 127 4.80 -2.36 -4.14
N ASN A 128 3.57 -2.12 -4.58
CA ASN A 128 2.82 -3.03 -5.43
C ASN A 128 2.81 -2.45 -6.85
N PRO A 129 3.41 -3.13 -7.84
CA PRO A 129 3.79 -4.55 -7.86
C PRO A 129 5.26 -4.88 -7.58
N GLN A 130 6.16 -3.91 -7.46
CA GLN A 130 7.60 -4.11 -7.64
C GLN A 130 8.33 -4.62 -6.36
N GLY A 131 7.72 -4.49 -5.17
CA GLY A 131 8.33 -4.88 -3.90
C GLY A 131 9.43 -3.93 -3.39
N ALA A 132 9.58 -2.77 -4.01
CA ALA A 132 10.55 -1.75 -3.58
C ALA A 132 10.13 -1.11 -2.25
N VAL A 133 11.13 -0.71 -1.45
CA VAL A 133 10.93 -0.10 -0.14
C VAL A 133 11.52 1.31 -0.12
N ALA A 134 10.72 2.29 0.29
CA ALA A 134 11.17 3.65 0.48
C ALA A 134 12.18 3.75 1.62
N SER A 135 13.33 4.32 1.34
CA SER A 135 14.40 4.52 2.32
C SER A 135 14.09 5.69 3.27
N ARG A 136 14.83 5.78 4.37
CA ARG A 136 14.81 6.95 5.27
C ARG A 136 15.04 8.25 4.51
N ALA A 137 16.03 8.26 3.62
CA ALA A 137 16.34 9.43 2.80
C ALA A 137 15.22 9.81 1.85
N TYR A 138 14.54 8.84 1.23
CA TYR A 138 13.39 9.07 0.38
C TYR A 138 12.23 9.73 1.16
N TRP A 139 11.87 9.17 2.34
CA TRP A 139 10.82 9.74 3.18
C TRP A 139 11.16 11.15 3.66
N ALA A 140 12.40 11.39 4.13
CA ALA A 140 12.84 12.70 4.59
C ALA A 140 12.78 13.76 3.48
N ALA A 141 13.22 13.42 2.26
CA ALA A 141 13.16 14.31 1.11
C ALA A 141 11.72 14.61 0.68
N LEU A 142 10.84 13.59 0.70
CA LEU A 142 9.42 13.77 0.37
C LEU A 142 8.69 14.61 1.43
N LEU A 143 9.03 14.44 2.72
CA LEU A 143 8.49 15.26 3.82
C LEU A 143 8.88 16.74 3.65
N ALA A 144 10.15 17.01 3.33
CA ALA A 144 10.60 18.36 3.05
C ALA A 144 9.90 18.98 1.84
N LEU A 145 9.65 18.18 0.79
CA LEU A 145 8.87 18.62 -0.36
C LEU A 145 7.41 18.92 0.00
N ALA A 146 6.79 18.04 0.80
CA ALA A 146 5.42 18.19 1.28
C ALA A 146 5.26 19.45 2.15
N GLU A 147 6.26 19.76 2.97
CA GLU A 147 6.29 21.00 3.76
C GLU A 147 6.40 22.23 2.85
N LYS A 148 7.33 22.21 1.88
CA LYS A 148 7.56 23.34 0.97
C LYS A 148 6.33 23.68 0.12
N TYR A 149 5.61 22.68 -0.37
CA TYR A 149 4.48 22.85 -1.30
C TYR A 149 3.11 22.60 -0.67
N ASP A 150 3.07 22.42 0.65
CA ASP A 150 1.84 22.28 1.44
C ASP A 150 0.92 21.15 0.93
N PHE A 151 1.43 19.93 0.84
CA PHE A 151 0.62 18.76 0.48
C PHE A 151 0.75 17.62 1.51
N LYS A 152 -0.15 16.66 1.43
CA LYS A 152 -0.16 15.47 2.30
C LYS A 152 0.54 14.28 1.62
N ILE A 153 1.18 13.43 2.42
CA ILE A 153 1.74 12.15 1.97
C ILE A 153 0.78 11.03 2.39
N PHE A 154 0.25 10.30 1.42
CA PHE A 154 -0.59 9.11 1.65
C PHE A 154 0.27 7.86 1.51
N ALA A 155 0.75 7.37 2.65
CA ALA A 155 1.63 6.21 2.72
C ALA A 155 0.81 4.91 2.83
N ASP A 156 0.67 4.19 1.72
CA ASP A 156 0.08 2.85 1.68
C ASP A 156 1.15 1.83 2.10
N GLU A 157 1.17 1.50 3.38
CA GLU A 157 2.13 0.62 4.02
C GLU A 157 1.57 -0.79 4.27
N CYS A 158 0.57 -1.20 3.48
CA CYS A 158 -0.14 -2.48 3.68
C CYS A 158 0.75 -3.73 3.64
N TYR A 159 1.92 -3.66 3.01
CA TYR A 159 2.85 -4.78 2.87
C TYR A 159 4.03 -4.73 3.85
N SER A 160 4.08 -3.77 4.78
CA SER A 160 5.22 -3.50 5.67
C SER A 160 5.65 -4.66 6.56
N GLU A 161 4.76 -5.65 6.79
CA GLU A 161 5.06 -6.83 7.60
C GLU A 161 5.53 -8.06 6.79
N ILE A 162 5.54 -7.95 5.46
CA ILE A 162 6.04 -8.99 4.57
C ILE A 162 7.36 -8.51 3.97
N TYR A 163 8.46 -8.89 4.58
CA TYR A 163 9.81 -8.50 4.16
C TYR A 163 10.79 -9.65 4.36
N ARG A 164 11.94 -9.58 3.70
CA ARG A 164 12.97 -10.61 3.74
C ARG A 164 13.88 -10.47 4.97
N ASP A 165 14.70 -9.43 5.00
CA ASP A 165 15.80 -9.31 5.97
C ASP A 165 15.60 -8.12 6.91
N VAL A 166 15.24 -6.96 6.36
CA VAL A 166 15.13 -5.71 7.09
C VAL A 166 13.71 -5.19 7.05
N ALA A 167 13.17 -4.89 8.23
CA ALA A 167 11.84 -4.31 8.35
C ALA A 167 11.79 -2.94 7.66
N PRO A 168 10.81 -2.70 6.76
CA PRO A 168 10.61 -1.40 6.14
C PRO A 168 10.38 -0.30 7.18
N VAL A 169 10.99 0.86 6.98
CA VAL A 169 10.70 2.06 7.77
C VAL A 169 9.36 2.66 7.35
N GLY A 170 8.62 3.23 8.30
CA GLY A 170 7.35 3.89 8.04
C GLY A 170 7.49 5.38 7.79
N ALA A 171 6.58 5.96 7.02
CA ALA A 171 6.55 7.40 6.77
C ALA A 171 6.39 8.23 8.05
N MET A 172 5.47 7.81 8.93
CA MET A 172 5.21 8.49 10.21
C MET A 172 6.40 8.33 11.19
N GLN A 173 7.11 7.20 11.14
CA GLN A 173 8.35 6.99 11.89
C GLN A 173 9.39 8.05 11.52
N ILE A 174 9.65 8.22 10.22
CA ILE A 174 10.64 9.19 9.77
C ILE A 174 10.18 10.62 10.05
N ALA A 175 8.90 10.92 9.88
CA ALA A 175 8.34 12.24 10.21
C ALA A 175 8.59 12.60 11.69
N GLN A 176 8.35 11.66 12.62
CA GLN A 176 8.62 11.88 14.05
C GLN A 176 10.12 12.04 14.31
N GLU A 177 10.97 11.18 13.75
CA GLU A 177 12.43 11.21 13.96
C GLU A 177 13.06 12.55 13.53
N ILE A 178 12.57 13.16 12.44
CA ILE A 178 13.10 14.44 11.94
C ILE A 178 12.33 15.66 12.43
N GLY A 179 11.30 15.47 13.27
CA GLY A 179 10.47 16.54 13.81
C GLY A 179 9.55 17.20 12.77
N ALA A 180 9.17 16.49 11.72
CA ALA A 180 8.22 16.98 10.73
C ALA A 180 6.78 16.95 11.26
N ASP A 181 5.91 17.78 10.66
CA ASP A 181 4.50 17.84 11.00
C ASP A 181 3.76 16.54 10.65
N LEU A 182 3.26 15.84 11.68
CA LEU A 182 2.51 14.59 11.51
C LEU A 182 1.18 14.78 10.77
N ASP A 183 0.61 15.98 10.73
CA ASP A 183 -0.57 16.27 9.93
C ASP A 183 -0.32 16.19 8.41
N ARG A 184 0.96 16.13 7.99
CA ARG A 184 1.32 15.92 6.59
C ARG A 184 1.40 14.44 6.18
N VAL A 185 1.39 13.52 7.14
CA VAL A 185 1.54 12.08 6.88
C VAL A 185 0.26 11.35 7.25
N VAL A 186 -0.28 10.63 6.29
CA VAL A 186 -1.45 9.75 6.47
C VAL A 186 -1.02 8.33 6.14
N ILE A 187 -0.90 7.49 7.14
CA ILE A 187 -0.49 6.08 6.97
C ILE A 187 -1.69 5.15 6.90
N PHE A 188 -1.59 4.12 6.07
CA PHE A 188 -2.62 3.10 5.87
C PHE A 188 -2.04 1.71 6.07
N HIS A 189 -2.61 0.93 6.98
CA HIS A 189 -2.23 -0.45 7.26
C HIS A 189 -3.44 -1.38 7.28
N SER A 190 -3.22 -2.67 6.98
CA SER A 190 -4.29 -3.64 6.84
C SER A 190 -3.92 -5.01 7.39
N LEU A 191 -4.86 -5.66 8.07
CA LEU A 191 -4.75 -7.08 8.44
C LEU A 191 -4.80 -8.02 7.22
N SER A 192 -5.25 -7.53 6.07
CA SER A 192 -5.33 -8.34 4.83
C SER A 192 -4.00 -8.97 4.43
N LYS A 193 -2.89 -8.25 4.64
CA LYS A 193 -1.54 -8.70 4.24
C LYS A 193 -0.72 -9.11 5.45
N ARG A 194 -0.67 -8.24 6.48
CA ARG A 194 0.03 -8.50 7.74
C ARG A 194 -0.36 -9.85 8.34
N SER A 195 -1.65 -10.15 8.38
CA SER A 195 -2.22 -11.30 9.11
C SER A 195 -2.89 -12.32 8.19
N ASN A 196 -2.73 -12.18 6.88
CA ASN A 196 -3.39 -13.04 5.88
C ASN A 196 -4.92 -13.15 6.09
N LEU A 197 -5.57 -12.04 6.49
CA LEU A 197 -7.01 -11.96 6.79
C LEU A 197 -7.75 -10.98 5.85
N PRO A 198 -7.68 -11.15 4.51
CA PRO A 198 -8.33 -10.22 3.59
C PRO A 198 -9.85 -10.20 3.74
N GLY A 199 -10.45 -11.32 4.16
CA GLY A 199 -11.90 -11.46 4.37
C GLY A 199 -12.43 -10.77 5.62
N LEU A 200 -11.57 -10.49 6.62
CA LEU A 200 -11.99 -9.78 7.85
C LEU A 200 -12.35 -8.32 7.57
N ARG A 201 -11.86 -7.75 6.48
CA ARG A 201 -12.09 -6.35 6.08
C ARG A 201 -11.67 -5.36 7.16
N SER A 202 -10.52 -5.54 7.78
CA SER A 202 -10.01 -4.64 8.80
C SER A 202 -8.67 -4.02 8.41
N GLY A 203 -8.55 -2.73 8.65
CA GLY A 203 -7.36 -1.92 8.52
C GLY A 203 -7.50 -0.66 9.36
N PHE A 204 -6.58 0.25 9.22
CA PHE A 204 -6.66 1.56 9.86
C PHE A 204 -6.01 2.66 9.02
N VAL A 205 -6.35 3.89 9.37
CA VAL A 205 -5.65 5.11 8.96
C VAL A 205 -5.19 5.84 10.22
N ALA A 206 -4.00 6.42 10.19
CA ALA A 206 -3.50 7.30 11.25
C ALA A 206 -2.74 8.50 10.65
N SER A 207 -2.81 9.63 11.35
CA SER A 207 -2.18 10.91 10.97
C SER A 207 -2.08 11.84 12.18
N GLY A 208 -1.61 13.06 12.01
CA GLY A 208 -1.77 14.13 12.98
C GLY A 208 -3.25 14.42 13.26
N ALA A 209 -3.54 15.00 14.42
CA ALA A 209 -4.91 15.14 14.93
C ALA A 209 -5.80 16.04 14.04
N ASN A 210 -5.23 17.06 13.37
CA ASN A 210 -6.03 17.95 12.52
C ASN A 210 -6.48 17.24 11.24
N THR A 211 -5.57 16.55 10.56
CA THR A 211 -5.88 15.75 9.37
C THR A 211 -6.84 14.60 9.71
N MET A 212 -6.64 13.93 10.84
CA MET A 212 -7.56 12.89 11.28
C MET A 212 -8.96 13.42 11.59
N ARG A 213 -9.10 14.64 12.09
CA ARG A 213 -10.41 15.27 12.31
C ARG A 213 -11.18 15.43 10.99
N GLU A 214 -10.51 15.86 9.91
CA GLU A 214 -11.12 15.98 8.58
C GLU A 214 -11.56 14.62 8.03
N ILE A 215 -10.68 13.61 8.12
CA ILE A 215 -10.97 12.25 7.67
C ILE A 215 -12.13 11.62 8.47
N LYS A 216 -12.13 11.77 9.81
CA LYS A 216 -13.20 11.28 10.69
C LYS A 216 -14.53 11.99 10.39
N GLN A 217 -14.51 13.30 10.13
CA GLN A 217 -15.70 14.07 9.80
C GLN A 217 -16.37 13.55 8.52
N LEU A 218 -15.61 13.34 7.46
CA LEU A 218 -16.12 12.73 6.22
C LEU A 218 -16.66 11.32 6.49
N ARG A 219 -15.88 10.51 7.21
CA ARG A 219 -16.17 9.10 7.45
C ARG A 219 -17.45 8.89 8.28
N ASN A 220 -17.81 9.84 9.13
CA ASN A 220 -19.06 9.81 9.88
C ASN A 220 -20.31 9.73 8.99
N TYR A 221 -20.20 10.17 7.73
CA TYR A 221 -21.33 10.19 6.78
C TYR A 221 -21.09 9.31 5.55
N ALA A 222 -19.85 9.06 5.18
CA ALA A 222 -19.48 8.45 3.90
C ALA A 222 -19.01 6.99 3.99
N GLY A 223 -19.12 6.32 5.13
CA GLY A 223 -18.67 4.95 5.26
C GLY A 223 -19.40 4.16 6.36
N ALA A 224 -19.51 2.86 6.17
CA ALA A 224 -20.05 1.95 7.18
C ALA A 224 -18.94 1.49 8.13
N PRO A 225 -19.13 1.56 9.47
CA PRO A 225 -18.13 1.05 10.40
C PRO A 225 -18.09 -0.47 10.41
N LEU A 226 -16.91 -1.03 10.76
CA LEU A 226 -16.75 -2.47 10.93
C LEU A 226 -17.63 -2.95 12.10
N PRO A 227 -18.41 -4.06 11.97
CA PRO A 227 -19.23 -4.59 13.05
C PRO A 227 -18.43 -4.88 14.33
N LEU A 228 -19.01 -4.62 15.51
CA LEU A 228 -18.32 -4.76 16.79
C LEU A 228 -17.65 -6.13 17.03
N PRO A 229 -18.26 -7.29 16.66
CA PRO A 229 -17.60 -8.58 16.81
C PRO A 229 -16.35 -8.71 15.93
N LEU A 230 -16.33 -8.09 14.75
CA LEU A 230 -15.17 -8.06 13.87
C LEU A 230 -14.11 -7.08 14.39
N GLN A 231 -14.52 -5.99 15.02
CA GLN A 231 -13.59 -5.06 15.69
C GLN A 231 -12.88 -5.72 16.88
N ALA A 232 -13.60 -6.52 17.69
CA ALA A 232 -13.01 -7.28 18.79
C ALA A 232 -11.98 -8.31 18.27
N ALA A 233 -12.31 -9.03 17.20
CA ALA A 233 -11.37 -9.94 16.56
C ALA A 233 -10.14 -9.19 16.00
N ALA A 234 -10.36 -8.05 15.34
CA ALA A 234 -9.28 -7.24 14.79
C ALA A 234 -8.36 -6.69 15.90
N ALA A 235 -8.90 -6.26 17.05
CA ALA A 235 -8.11 -5.80 18.19
C ALA A 235 -7.17 -6.90 18.72
N ALA A 236 -7.67 -8.14 18.84
CA ALA A 236 -6.87 -9.28 19.25
C ALA A 236 -5.75 -9.58 18.22
N VAL A 237 -6.06 -9.50 16.92
CA VAL A 237 -5.07 -9.74 15.84
C VAL A 237 -4.01 -8.64 15.79
N TRP A 238 -4.37 -7.35 16.03
CA TRP A 238 -3.37 -6.27 16.13
C TRP A 238 -2.44 -6.41 17.34
N ALA A 239 -2.91 -7.04 18.41
CA ALA A 239 -2.12 -7.28 19.61
C ALA A 239 -1.16 -8.49 19.50
N ASP A 240 -1.43 -9.42 18.57
CA ASP A 240 -0.64 -10.65 18.38
C ASP A 240 0.41 -10.47 17.28
N GLU A 241 1.67 -10.80 17.58
CA GLU A 241 2.80 -10.78 16.64
C GLU A 241 3.26 -12.18 16.23
N ASP A 242 2.95 -13.23 16.98
CA ASP A 242 3.45 -14.59 16.73
C ASP A 242 3.01 -15.09 15.34
N HIS A 243 1.75 -14.90 14.99
CA HIS A 243 1.24 -15.27 13.67
C HIS A 243 1.86 -14.44 12.54
N VAL A 244 2.27 -13.21 12.81
CA VAL A 244 2.91 -12.32 11.81
C VAL A 244 4.31 -12.82 11.50
N VAL A 245 5.07 -13.19 12.52
CA VAL A 245 6.40 -13.80 12.37
C VAL A 245 6.31 -15.10 11.59
N ALA A 246 5.36 -15.98 11.94
CA ALA A 246 5.12 -17.23 11.25
C ALA A 246 4.70 -17.02 9.77
N ASN A 247 3.79 -16.07 9.51
CA ASN A 247 3.35 -15.74 8.15
C ASN A 247 4.52 -15.19 7.31
N ARG A 248 5.36 -14.33 7.89
CA ARG A 248 6.55 -13.78 7.21
C ARG A 248 7.54 -14.87 6.83
N ALA A 249 7.81 -15.84 7.72
CA ALA A 249 8.70 -16.95 7.46
C ALA A 249 8.25 -17.76 6.23
N LEU A 250 6.93 -17.99 6.05
CA LEU A 250 6.39 -18.66 4.85
C LEU A 250 6.66 -17.86 3.57
N TYR A 251 6.67 -16.53 3.61
CA TYR A 251 7.02 -15.72 2.44
C TYR A 251 8.52 -15.71 2.16
N VAL A 252 9.36 -15.73 3.20
CA VAL A 252 10.84 -15.85 3.03
C VAL A 252 11.17 -17.14 2.26
N GLU A 253 10.59 -18.28 2.63
CA GLU A 253 10.77 -19.52 1.90
C GLU A 253 10.36 -19.42 0.42
N LYS A 254 9.30 -18.67 0.11
CA LYS A 254 8.85 -18.47 -1.29
C LYS A 254 9.79 -17.54 -2.07
N TYR A 255 10.40 -16.55 -1.41
CA TYR A 255 11.45 -15.75 -2.05
C TYR A 255 12.66 -16.62 -2.42
N GLU A 256 13.09 -17.51 -1.53
CA GLU A 256 14.19 -18.44 -1.81
C GLU A 256 13.89 -19.37 -2.99
N VAL A 257 12.65 -19.86 -3.07
CA VAL A 257 12.18 -20.65 -4.22
C VAL A 257 12.26 -19.83 -5.51
N ALA A 258 11.76 -18.61 -5.49
CA ALA A 258 11.77 -17.74 -6.67
C ALA A 258 13.20 -17.43 -7.13
N ASP A 259 14.10 -17.09 -6.20
CA ASP A 259 15.49 -16.80 -6.49
C ASP A 259 16.24 -18.00 -7.08
N ARG A 260 16.00 -19.19 -6.54
CA ARG A 260 16.60 -20.42 -7.05
C ARG A 260 16.19 -20.73 -8.48
N ILE A 261 14.91 -20.52 -8.82
CA ILE A 261 14.34 -20.88 -10.13
C ILE A 261 14.54 -19.78 -11.16
N LEU A 262 14.43 -18.51 -10.77
CA LEU A 262 14.40 -17.37 -11.66
C LEU A 262 15.67 -16.49 -11.61
N GLY A 263 16.58 -16.75 -10.68
CA GLY A 263 17.71 -15.87 -10.40
C GLY A 263 18.68 -15.62 -11.57
N ASN A 264 18.73 -16.51 -12.55
CA ASN A 264 19.54 -16.37 -13.76
C ASN A 264 18.81 -15.70 -14.95
N ILE A 265 17.54 -15.31 -14.77
CA ILE A 265 16.80 -14.61 -15.83
C ILE A 265 17.29 -13.16 -15.93
N PRO A 266 17.67 -12.68 -17.13
CA PRO A 266 18.05 -11.29 -17.32
C PRO A 266 16.93 -10.33 -16.88
N GLY A 267 17.25 -9.39 -16.00
CA GLY A 267 16.32 -8.41 -15.47
C GLY A 267 15.43 -8.93 -14.31
N TYR A 268 15.58 -10.17 -13.88
CA TYR A 268 14.95 -10.62 -12.63
C TYR A 268 15.52 -9.86 -11.44
N GLN A 269 14.62 -9.39 -10.59
CA GLN A 269 14.96 -8.79 -9.30
C GLN A 269 14.17 -9.51 -8.21
N SER A 270 14.89 -10.02 -7.22
CA SER A 270 14.27 -10.57 -6.03
C SER A 270 13.60 -9.46 -5.22
N PRO A 271 12.31 -9.57 -4.86
CA PRO A 271 11.66 -8.53 -4.08
C PRO A 271 12.26 -8.49 -2.66
N VAL A 272 12.50 -7.30 -2.14
CA VAL A 272 12.94 -7.10 -0.75
C VAL A 272 11.77 -7.17 0.23
N ALA A 273 10.55 -6.91 -0.25
CA ALA A 273 9.32 -6.96 0.54
C ALA A 273 8.06 -7.15 -0.33
N GLY A 274 6.92 -7.36 0.31
CA GLY A 274 5.66 -7.71 -0.37
C GLY A 274 5.62 -9.16 -0.76
N PHE A 275 4.65 -9.57 -1.59
CA PHE A 275 4.52 -10.97 -2.05
C PHE A 275 4.37 -11.09 -3.57
N PHE A 276 4.81 -10.06 -4.29
CA PHE A 276 4.76 -10.07 -5.74
C PHE A 276 6.14 -10.29 -6.35
N LEU A 277 6.16 -11.03 -7.46
CA LEU A 277 7.25 -10.97 -8.42
C LEU A 277 6.84 -10.05 -9.55
N TRP A 278 7.75 -9.19 -9.97
CA TRP A 278 7.62 -8.30 -11.13
C TRP A 278 8.58 -8.76 -12.20
N LEU A 279 8.08 -9.65 -13.08
CA LEU A 279 8.92 -10.40 -14.01
C LEU A 279 8.97 -9.73 -15.37
N PRO A 280 10.17 -9.50 -15.95
CA PRO A 280 10.32 -8.89 -17.26
C PRO A 280 9.86 -9.84 -18.37
N VAL A 281 9.07 -9.31 -19.30
CA VAL A 281 8.58 -10.03 -20.50
C VAL A 281 8.63 -9.09 -21.71
N LYS A 282 8.53 -9.65 -22.93
CA LYS A 282 8.47 -8.84 -24.16
C LYS A 282 7.10 -8.19 -24.34
N ASP A 283 6.03 -8.90 -24.02
CA ASP A 283 4.63 -8.48 -24.13
C ASP A 283 3.86 -9.11 -22.98
N ASP A 284 3.27 -8.29 -22.15
CA ASP A 284 2.62 -8.70 -20.89
C ASP A 284 1.34 -9.50 -21.11
N GLU A 285 0.51 -9.09 -22.08
CA GLU A 285 -0.75 -9.79 -22.38
C GLU A 285 -0.47 -11.13 -23.08
N ALA A 286 0.43 -11.15 -24.06
CA ALA A 286 0.81 -12.37 -24.73
C ALA A 286 1.44 -13.39 -23.76
N ALA A 287 2.30 -12.94 -22.85
CA ALA A 287 2.90 -13.78 -21.81
C ALA A 287 1.84 -14.35 -20.85
N ALA A 288 0.91 -13.52 -20.37
CA ALA A 288 -0.16 -13.96 -19.49
C ALA A 288 -1.10 -14.98 -20.15
N LEU A 289 -1.48 -14.75 -21.42
CA LEU A 289 -2.31 -15.65 -22.19
C LEU A 289 -1.59 -16.99 -22.48
N LYS A 290 -0.30 -16.94 -22.81
CA LYS A 290 0.52 -18.15 -23.04
C LYS A 290 0.55 -18.99 -21.78
N LEU A 291 0.92 -18.40 -20.65
CA LEU A 291 0.95 -19.11 -19.36
C LEU A 291 -0.40 -19.75 -19.02
N TRP A 292 -1.48 -19.02 -19.19
CA TRP A 292 -2.81 -19.54 -18.90
C TRP A 292 -3.16 -20.74 -19.77
N ARG A 293 -2.90 -20.66 -21.08
CA ARG A 293 -3.22 -21.73 -22.03
C ARG A 293 -2.37 -22.99 -21.86
N GLU A 294 -1.07 -22.81 -21.62
CA GLU A 294 -0.11 -23.93 -21.57
C GLU A 294 -0.04 -24.58 -20.19
N THR A 295 -0.24 -23.82 -19.12
CA THR A 295 0.07 -24.26 -17.76
C THR A 295 -1.06 -24.07 -16.73
N GLY A 296 -2.07 -23.27 -17.06
CA GLY A 296 -3.13 -22.86 -16.13
C GLY A 296 -2.68 -21.83 -15.10
N VAL A 297 -1.42 -21.36 -15.14
CA VAL A 297 -0.91 -20.34 -14.22
C VAL A 297 -1.50 -18.97 -14.58
N ARG A 298 -2.11 -18.31 -13.59
CA ARG A 298 -2.69 -16.98 -13.72
C ARG A 298 -1.74 -15.92 -13.21
N VAL A 299 -1.40 -14.99 -14.09
CA VAL A 299 -0.62 -13.80 -13.77
C VAL A 299 -1.36 -12.55 -14.22
N LEU A 300 -0.98 -11.40 -13.70
CA LEU A 300 -1.57 -10.14 -14.14
C LEU A 300 -0.64 -9.42 -15.12
N PRO A 301 -1.11 -9.09 -16.34
CA PRO A 301 -0.37 -8.21 -17.23
C PRO A 301 -0.03 -6.89 -16.55
N GLY A 302 1.22 -6.48 -16.65
CA GLY A 302 1.70 -5.29 -15.95
C GLY A 302 1.12 -4.00 -16.50
N GLY A 303 0.81 -3.96 -17.79
CA GLY A 303 0.15 -2.84 -18.43
C GLY A 303 -1.21 -2.49 -17.84
N TYR A 304 -1.90 -3.46 -17.20
CA TYR A 304 -3.18 -3.23 -16.51
C TYR A 304 -3.02 -2.56 -15.15
N LEU A 305 -1.80 -2.53 -14.64
CA LEU A 305 -1.45 -1.84 -13.38
C LEU A 305 -0.89 -0.44 -13.61
N ALA A 306 -0.72 -0.05 -14.88
CA ALA A 306 -0.10 1.21 -15.27
C ALA A 306 -0.96 1.96 -16.28
N GLN A 307 -0.69 3.25 -16.42
CA GLN A 307 -1.28 4.10 -17.46
C GLN A 307 -0.24 4.50 -18.49
N ASN A 308 -0.71 4.72 -19.71
CA ASN A 308 0.12 5.31 -20.75
C ASN A 308 0.30 6.81 -20.47
N VAL A 309 1.54 7.23 -20.30
CA VAL A 309 1.92 8.63 -20.14
C VAL A 309 2.94 8.96 -21.22
N ASN A 310 2.65 9.93 -22.09
CA ASN A 310 3.51 10.34 -23.19
C ASN A 310 3.93 9.18 -24.12
N GLY A 311 3.01 8.25 -24.38
CA GLY A 311 3.27 7.10 -25.25
C GLY A 311 3.93 5.89 -24.55
N ILE A 312 4.28 6.00 -23.27
CA ILE A 312 4.97 4.96 -22.50
C ILE A 312 4.04 4.42 -21.41
N ASN A 313 3.84 3.10 -21.38
CA ASN A 313 3.22 2.38 -20.29
C ASN A 313 4.31 1.53 -19.60
N PRO A 314 4.74 1.88 -18.37
CA PRO A 314 5.88 1.21 -17.72
C PRO A 314 5.59 -0.24 -17.28
N GLY A 315 4.33 -0.66 -17.35
CA GLY A 315 3.94 -2.05 -17.01
C GLY A 315 4.00 -3.03 -18.17
N LYS A 316 3.97 -2.55 -19.44
CA LYS A 316 3.82 -3.42 -20.63
C LYS A 316 4.93 -4.45 -20.83
N SER A 317 6.11 -4.23 -20.26
CA SER A 317 7.22 -5.19 -20.33
C SER A 317 7.34 -6.08 -19.11
N TYR A 318 6.26 -6.23 -18.33
CA TYR A 318 6.26 -7.00 -17.10
C TYR A 318 4.95 -7.76 -16.88
N ILE A 319 5.06 -8.85 -16.12
CA ILE A 319 3.91 -9.54 -15.50
C ILE A 319 4.06 -9.53 -13.99
N ARG A 320 2.92 -9.41 -13.27
CA ARG A 320 2.89 -9.54 -11.82
C ARG A 320 2.45 -10.95 -11.43
N VAL A 321 3.26 -11.63 -10.63
CA VAL A 321 2.96 -12.91 -10.01
C VAL A 321 2.72 -12.70 -8.52
N ALA A 322 1.63 -13.22 -7.97
CA ALA A 322 1.34 -13.16 -6.54
C ALA A 322 1.66 -14.51 -5.89
N MET A 323 2.63 -14.55 -4.98
CA MET A 323 3.08 -15.77 -4.29
C MET A 323 2.20 -16.11 -3.07
N VAL A 324 0.86 -16.06 -3.23
CA VAL A 324 -0.09 -16.25 -2.12
C VAL A 324 -0.47 -17.70 -1.87
N ALA A 325 -0.29 -18.57 -2.86
CA ALA A 325 -0.56 -20.00 -2.74
C ALA A 325 0.41 -20.69 -1.75
N PRO A 326 0.11 -21.90 -1.25
CA PRO A 326 1.07 -22.71 -0.50
C PRO A 326 2.40 -22.87 -1.24
N LYS A 327 3.48 -23.14 -0.49
CA LYS A 327 4.86 -23.20 -1.03
C LYS A 327 4.98 -24.16 -2.22
N GLU A 328 4.41 -25.35 -2.12
CA GLU A 328 4.49 -26.40 -3.15
C GLU A 328 3.78 -25.96 -4.45
N GLU A 329 2.63 -25.32 -4.32
CA GLU A 329 1.88 -24.78 -5.47
C GLU A 329 2.60 -23.56 -6.08
N THR A 330 3.13 -22.69 -5.23
CA THR A 330 3.95 -21.54 -5.66
C THR A 330 5.18 -22.04 -6.41
N THR A 331 5.87 -23.08 -5.92
CA THR A 331 7.03 -23.67 -6.60
C THR A 331 6.67 -24.19 -7.98
N ARG A 332 5.61 -25.04 -8.09
CA ARG A 332 5.16 -25.53 -9.40
C ARG A 332 4.78 -24.40 -10.37
N GLY A 333 4.11 -23.37 -9.84
CA GLY A 333 3.74 -22.19 -10.65
C GLY A 333 4.96 -21.43 -11.19
N ILE A 334 5.99 -21.23 -10.36
CA ILE A 334 7.23 -20.55 -10.75
C ILE A 334 8.05 -21.40 -11.75
N GLU A 335 8.11 -22.72 -11.55
CA GLU A 335 8.75 -23.65 -12.51
C GLU A 335 8.03 -23.61 -13.88
N ALA A 336 6.71 -23.62 -13.89
CA ALA A 336 5.93 -23.50 -15.11
C ALA A 336 6.16 -22.15 -15.81
N ILE A 337 6.24 -21.05 -15.06
CA ILE A 337 6.61 -19.71 -15.60
C ILE A 337 7.99 -19.77 -16.25
N ARG A 338 8.98 -20.34 -15.56
CA ARG A 338 10.35 -20.49 -16.06
C ARG A 338 10.37 -21.26 -17.37
N ALA A 339 9.74 -22.43 -17.41
CA ALA A 339 9.73 -23.30 -18.59
C ALA A 339 9.01 -22.68 -19.79
N SER A 340 7.88 -21.99 -19.55
CA SER A 340 7.06 -21.42 -20.65
C SER A 340 7.61 -20.10 -21.19
N LEU A 341 8.06 -19.18 -20.32
CA LEU A 341 8.42 -17.82 -20.75
C LEU A 341 9.92 -17.61 -20.93
N TYR A 342 10.76 -18.40 -20.27
CA TYR A 342 12.22 -18.24 -20.28
C TYR A 342 12.94 -19.57 -20.59
N PRO A 343 12.64 -20.22 -21.73
CA PRO A 343 13.36 -21.41 -22.16
C PRO A 343 14.85 -21.10 -22.33
N GLU A 344 15.71 -22.13 -22.11
CA GLU A 344 17.18 -22.01 -22.32
C GLU A 344 17.56 -21.74 -23.76
#